data_3df94febc0537036f07be230432f1554
#
_entry.id   3df94febc0537036f07be230432f1554
#
_cell.length_a   1.000
_cell.length_b   1.000
_cell.length_c   1.000
_cell.angle_alpha   90.00
_cell.angle_beta   90.00
_cell.angle_gamma   90.00
#
_symmetry.space_group_name_H-M   'P 1'
#
loop_
_entity.id
_entity.type
_entity.pdbx_description
1 polymer ?
#
loop_
_entity_poly.entity_id
_entity_poly.type
_entity_poly.pdbx_seq_one_letter_code
_entity_poly.pdbx_strand_id
1 'polypeptide(L)'
;YCMNEYSVLTYAFKERHITECMETKRLTEDFHTVSQAENLYDYVRIEDIDALLEGSELERIKIISPDGPSSYMRAILNHMTDAEFEQFVAYQMATCERMDLIGAGAHAVDILIKKTVTTKANVK
;
A
#
# COMPACT_ATOMS: atom_id res chain seq x y z
N TYR A 1 1.89 0.85 5.38
CA TYR A 1 0.90 1.77 4.80
C TYR A 1 -0.37 1.04 4.42
N CYS A 2 -1.51 1.72 4.56
CA CYS A 2 -2.80 1.28 4.05
C CYS A 2 -3.01 1.90 2.66
N MET A 3 -3.36 1.07 1.68
CA MET A 3 -3.37 1.48 0.28
C MET A 3 -4.72 2.03 -0.16
N ASN A 4 -4.67 3.14 -0.91
CA ASN A 4 -5.83 3.89 -1.39
C ASN A 4 -6.76 3.03 -2.26
N GLU A 5 -6.21 2.32 -3.23
CA GLU A 5 -7.02 1.59 -4.20
C GLU A 5 -7.82 0.46 -3.54
N TYR A 6 -7.23 -0.23 -2.59
CA TYR A 6 -7.94 -1.23 -1.80
C TYR A 6 -9.12 -0.62 -1.03
N SER A 7 -8.91 0.52 -0.38
CA SER A 7 -9.96 1.23 0.35
C SER A 7 -11.11 1.66 -0.57
N VAL A 8 -10.78 2.25 -1.71
CA VAL A 8 -11.78 2.68 -2.70
C VAL A 8 -12.57 1.50 -3.23
N LEU A 9 -11.88 0.43 -3.67
CA LEU A 9 -12.55 -0.73 -4.26
C LEU A 9 -13.42 -1.49 -3.26
N THR A 10 -12.99 -1.59 -2.01
CA THR A 10 -13.74 -2.33 -0.98
C THR A 10 -14.78 -1.46 -0.31
N TYR A 11 -14.41 -0.36 0.31
CA TYR A 11 -15.35 0.47 1.06
C TYR A 11 -16.28 1.27 0.14
N ALA A 12 -15.73 1.97 -0.85
CA ALA A 12 -16.56 2.83 -1.68
C ALA A 12 -17.39 2.03 -2.68
N PHE A 13 -16.80 1.10 -3.42
CA PHE A 13 -17.53 0.36 -4.46
C PHE A 13 -18.21 -0.89 -3.95
N LYS A 14 -17.49 -1.81 -3.35
CA LYS A 14 -18.06 -3.10 -2.91
C LYS A 14 -19.15 -2.91 -1.84
N GLU A 15 -18.94 -2.03 -0.88
CA GLU A 15 -19.92 -1.71 0.16
C GLU A 15 -20.89 -0.61 -0.28
N ARG A 16 -20.77 -0.12 -1.50
CA ARG A 16 -21.71 0.81 -2.16
C ARG A 16 -21.82 2.18 -1.50
N HIS A 17 -20.71 2.71 -0.98
CA HIS A 17 -20.61 4.05 -0.41
C HIS A 17 -20.09 5.10 -1.37
N ILE A 18 -19.87 4.76 -2.63
CA ILE A 18 -19.18 5.65 -3.59
C ILE A 18 -19.90 7.00 -3.77
N THR A 19 -21.20 7.00 -3.90
CA THR A 19 -21.96 8.24 -4.10
C THR A 19 -21.82 9.18 -2.91
N GLU A 20 -21.98 8.64 -1.69
CA GLU A 20 -21.79 9.41 -0.46
C GLU A 20 -20.36 9.94 -0.34
N CYS A 21 -19.36 9.11 -0.65
CA CYS A 21 -17.97 9.52 -0.61
C CYS A 21 -17.66 10.68 -1.55
N MET A 22 -18.24 10.65 -2.74
CA MET A 22 -18.07 11.74 -3.72
C MET A 22 -18.82 13.01 -3.31
N GLU A 23 -20.05 12.88 -2.86
CA GLU A 23 -20.87 14.02 -2.40
C GLU A 23 -20.28 14.71 -1.16
N THR A 24 -19.73 13.95 -0.24
CA THR A 24 -19.11 14.48 0.98
C THR A 24 -17.63 14.85 0.80
N LYS A 25 -17.11 14.74 -0.42
CA LYS A 25 -15.71 15.04 -0.76
C LYS A 25 -14.69 14.27 0.06
N ARG A 26 -15.01 13.04 0.42
CA ARG A 26 -14.09 12.08 1.04
C ARG A 26 -13.13 11.47 0.02
N LEU A 27 -13.46 11.58 -1.26
CA LEU A 27 -12.61 11.23 -2.39
C LEU A 27 -12.44 12.45 -3.29
N THR A 28 -11.25 12.58 -3.86
CA THR A 28 -10.97 13.55 -4.91
C THR A 28 -11.60 13.09 -6.23
N GLU A 29 -11.53 13.95 -7.27
CA GLU A 29 -12.05 13.59 -8.60
C GLU A 29 -11.34 12.39 -9.22
N ASP A 30 -10.09 12.13 -8.85
CA ASP A 30 -9.31 10.98 -9.29
C ASP A 30 -9.34 9.82 -8.27
N PHE A 31 -10.31 9.83 -7.37
CA PHE A 31 -10.56 8.77 -6.39
C PHE A 31 -9.45 8.55 -5.37
N HIS A 32 -8.73 9.60 -5.02
CA HIS A 32 -7.82 9.56 -3.89
C HIS A 32 -8.59 9.90 -2.61
N THR A 33 -8.35 9.15 -1.53
CA THR A 33 -8.93 9.46 -0.23
C THR A 33 -8.40 10.79 0.30
N VAL A 34 -9.30 11.56 0.91
CA VAL A 34 -8.94 12.83 1.55
C VAL A 34 -8.69 12.58 3.03
N SER A 35 -7.55 13.04 3.53
CA SER A 35 -7.20 12.94 4.94
C SER A 35 -8.20 13.70 5.81
N GLN A 36 -8.62 13.06 6.91
CA GLN A 36 -9.54 13.61 7.90
C GLN A 36 -8.90 13.53 9.28
N ALA A 37 -8.98 14.61 10.05
CA ALA A 37 -8.34 14.68 11.37
C ALA A 37 -8.83 13.59 12.34
N GLU A 38 -10.08 13.17 12.21
CA GLU A 38 -10.70 12.12 13.04
C GLU A 38 -10.39 10.69 12.58
N ASN A 39 -9.81 10.51 11.40
CA ASN A 39 -9.45 9.18 10.90
C ASN A 39 -8.15 8.70 11.51
N LEU A 40 -8.14 7.44 11.94
CA LEU A 40 -6.95 6.82 12.51
C LEU A 40 -5.87 6.55 11.45
N TYR A 41 -6.28 6.33 10.20
CA TYR A 41 -5.38 6.00 9.09
C TYR A 41 -5.61 6.93 7.91
N ASP A 42 -4.52 7.32 7.26
CA ASP A 42 -4.53 7.87 5.91
C ASP A 42 -4.26 6.75 4.92
N TYR A 43 -4.99 6.77 3.79
CA TYR A 43 -4.76 5.84 2.70
C TYR A 43 -3.90 6.50 1.64
N VAL A 44 -2.94 5.76 1.12
CA VAL A 44 -1.90 6.32 0.24
C VAL A 44 -1.77 5.51 -1.04
N ARG A 45 -1.27 6.18 -2.08
CA ARG A 45 -0.76 5.58 -3.31
C ARG A 45 0.76 5.47 -3.23
N ILE A 46 1.36 4.70 -4.14
CA ILE A 46 2.82 4.55 -4.21
C ILE A 46 3.49 5.92 -4.35
N GLU A 47 2.97 6.79 -5.20
CA GLU A 47 3.50 8.15 -5.39
C GLU A 47 3.45 9.00 -4.12
N ASP A 48 2.46 8.80 -3.26
CA ASP A 48 2.39 9.49 -1.96
C ASP A 48 3.51 9.02 -1.03
N ILE A 49 3.80 7.73 -1.03
CA ILE A 49 4.90 7.15 -0.24
C ILE A 49 6.23 7.68 -0.76
N ASP A 50 6.42 7.72 -2.08
CA ASP A 50 7.62 8.26 -2.70
C ASP A 50 7.82 9.73 -2.32
N ALA A 51 6.75 10.51 -2.29
CA ALA A 51 6.80 11.93 -1.89
C ALA A 51 7.24 12.10 -0.43
N LEU A 52 6.87 11.20 0.47
CA LEU A 52 7.31 11.24 1.86
C LEU A 52 8.83 11.01 2.02
N LEU A 53 9.44 10.29 1.09
CA LEU A 53 10.88 10.03 1.10
C LEU A 53 11.68 11.19 0.52
N GLU A 54 11.09 12.01 -0.36
CA GLU A 54 11.74 13.15 -0.97
C GLU A 54 12.21 14.14 0.10
N GLY A 55 13.50 14.52 0.04
CA GLY A 55 14.10 15.44 0.99
C GLY A 55 14.28 14.88 2.41
N SER A 56 13.93 13.61 2.65
CA SER A 56 14.16 12.94 3.93
C SER A 56 15.58 12.38 4.02
N GLU A 57 15.98 12.02 5.24
CA GLU A 57 17.24 11.32 5.49
C GLU A 57 17.12 9.80 5.25
N LEU A 58 16.00 9.33 4.74
CA LEU A 58 15.70 7.92 4.53
C LEU A 58 15.80 7.55 3.05
N GLU A 59 16.30 6.35 2.81
CA GLU A 59 16.41 5.76 1.48
C GLU A 59 15.74 4.39 1.46
N ARG A 60 14.98 4.12 0.40
CA ARG A 60 14.31 2.82 0.26
C ARG A 60 15.31 1.75 -0.13
N ILE A 61 15.32 0.65 0.64
CA ILE A 61 15.98 -0.60 0.24
C ILE A 61 15.06 -1.37 -0.68
N LYS A 62 13.80 -1.57 -0.26
CA LYS A 62 12.74 -2.20 -1.05
C LYS A 62 11.37 -1.85 -0.48
N ILE A 63 10.36 -1.97 -1.30
CA ILE A 63 8.96 -1.92 -0.90
C ILE A 63 8.31 -3.25 -1.24
N ILE A 64 7.49 -3.76 -0.35
CA ILE A 64 6.81 -5.04 -0.53
C ILE A 64 5.32 -4.94 -0.28
N SER A 65 4.57 -5.85 -0.90
CA SER A 65 3.17 -6.11 -0.57
C SER A 65 3.13 -7.29 0.41
N PRO A 66 2.85 -7.06 1.71
CA PRO A 66 2.95 -8.14 2.70
C PRO A 66 1.80 -9.15 2.60
N ASP A 67 0.65 -8.72 2.11
CA ASP A 67 -0.56 -9.53 2.02
C ASP A 67 -1.05 -9.76 0.58
N GLY A 68 -0.46 -9.09 -0.41
CA GLY A 68 -0.82 -9.26 -1.82
C GLY A 68 -2.32 -9.11 -2.05
N PRO A 69 -2.94 -10.04 -2.80
CA PRO A 69 -4.37 -10.02 -3.08
C PRO A 69 -5.23 -10.67 -2.00
N SER A 70 -4.65 -11.11 -0.88
CA SER A 70 -5.33 -11.94 0.13
C SER A 70 -6.62 -11.31 0.66
N SER A 71 -6.63 -10.01 0.88
CA SER A 71 -7.81 -9.30 1.40
C SER A 71 -8.97 -9.27 0.42
N TYR A 72 -8.71 -9.38 -0.89
CA TYR A 72 -9.75 -9.52 -1.92
C TYR A 72 -10.27 -10.96 -2.05
N MET A 73 -9.52 -11.92 -1.55
CA MET A 73 -9.74 -13.36 -1.80
C MET A 73 -10.07 -14.14 -0.52
N ARG A 74 -10.44 -13.45 0.54
CA ARG A 74 -10.63 -14.09 1.87
C ARG A 74 -11.54 -15.31 1.83
N ALA A 75 -12.69 -15.21 1.18
CA ALA A 75 -13.62 -16.32 1.09
C ALA A 75 -13.03 -17.52 0.33
N ILE A 76 -12.30 -17.26 -0.75
CA ILE A 76 -11.65 -18.31 -1.54
C ILE A 76 -10.53 -18.96 -0.72
N LEU A 77 -9.68 -18.15 -0.07
CA LEU A 77 -8.58 -18.64 0.75
C LEU A 77 -9.05 -19.53 1.90
N ASN A 78 -10.17 -19.17 2.53
CA ASN A 78 -10.73 -19.94 3.63
C ASN A 78 -11.27 -21.32 3.21
N HIS A 79 -11.48 -21.55 1.91
CA HIS A 79 -11.97 -22.82 1.35
C HIS A 79 -10.89 -23.58 0.57
N MET A 80 -9.66 -23.10 0.53
CA MET A 80 -8.56 -23.79 -0.12
C MET A 80 -8.16 -25.04 0.66
N THR A 81 -7.71 -26.05 -0.07
CA THR A 81 -6.98 -27.17 0.52
C THR A 81 -5.60 -26.69 1.01
N ASP A 82 -4.97 -27.45 1.90
CA ASP A 82 -3.63 -27.11 2.38
C ASP A 82 -2.62 -26.99 1.23
N ALA A 83 -2.71 -27.89 0.24
CA ALA A 83 -1.84 -27.88 -0.93
C ALA A 83 -2.05 -26.62 -1.79
N GLU A 84 -3.30 -26.21 -2.00
CA GLU A 84 -3.62 -24.98 -2.72
C GLU A 84 -3.11 -23.75 -1.95
N PHE A 85 -3.30 -23.72 -0.65
CA PHE A 85 -2.82 -22.62 0.19
C PHE A 85 -1.29 -22.50 0.19
N GLU A 86 -0.57 -23.63 0.23
CA GLU A 86 0.90 -23.63 0.09
C GLU A 86 1.35 -23.02 -1.23
N GLN A 87 0.64 -23.31 -2.34
CA GLN A 87 0.92 -22.68 -3.63
C GLN A 87 0.62 -21.17 -3.63
N PHE A 88 -0.45 -20.75 -2.96
CA PHE A 88 -0.76 -19.34 -2.81
C PHE A 88 0.33 -18.60 -2.02
N VAL A 89 0.84 -19.20 -0.93
CA VAL A 89 1.97 -18.64 -0.17
C VAL A 89 3.21 -18.54 -1.04
N ALA A 90 3.53 -19.58 -1.83
CA ALA A 90 4.66 -19.56 -2.76
C ALA A 90 4.50 -18.44 -3.81
N TYR A 91 3.31 -18.26 -4.35
CA TYR A 91 3.00 -17.16 -5.27
C TYR A 91 3.23 -15.80 -4.60
N GLN A 92 2.71 -15.62 -3.38
CA GLN A 92 2.88 -14.38 -2.62
C GLN A 92 4.36 -14.08 -2.35
N MET A 93 5.14 -15.06 -1.96
CA MET A 93 6.56 -14.90 -1.74
C MET A 93 7.33 -14.54 -3.03
N ALA A 94 6.91 -15.09 -4.15
CA ALA A 94 7.52 -14.83 -5.45
C ALA A 94 7.16 -13.45 -6.01
N THR A 95 6.04 -12.87 -5.59
CA THR A 95 5.47 -11.64 -6.20
C THR A 95 5.43 -10.44 -5.28
N CYS A 96 5.76 -10.58 -4.00
CA CYS A 96 5.60 -9.51 -3.01
C CYS A 96 6.42 -8.25 -3.30
N GLU A 97 7.48 -8.34 -4.09
CA GLU A 97 8.31 -7.19 -4.49
C GLU A 97 7.94 -6.63 -5.88
N ARG A 98 6.94 -7.17 -6.55
CA ARG A 98 6.53 -6.68 -7.87
C ARG A 98 5.82 -5.34 -7.76
N MET A 99 6.39 -4.31 -8.39
CA MET A 99 5.83 -2.95 -8.38
C MET A 99 4.45 -2.86 -9.02
N ASP A 100 4.15 -3.71 -10.01
CA ASP A 100 2.85 -3.75 -10.68
C ASP A 100 1.72 -4.31 -9.80
N LEU A 101 2.04 -4.91 -8.65
CA LEU A 101 1.06 -5.47 -7.73
C LEU A 101 0.95 -4.72 -6.40
N ILE A 102 1.99 -4.01 -6.00
CA ILE A 102 2.06 -3.38 -4.66
C ILE A 102 0.94 -2.37 -4.46
N GLY A 103 0.68 -1.51 -5.44
CA GLY A 103 -0.32 -0.45 -5.34
C GLY A 103 -1.77 -0.94 -5.20
N ALA A 104 -2.05 -2.17 -5.60
CA ALA A 104 -3.39 -2.76 -5.57
C ALA A 104 -3.67 -3.59 -4.30
N GLY A 105 -2.64 -3.95 -3.53
CA GLY A 105 -2.80 -4.67 -2.27
C GLY A 105 -3.42 -3.81 -1.17
N ALA A 106 -3.83 -4.44 -0.07
CA ALA A 106 -4.39 -3.71 1.07
C ALA A 106 -3.34 -2.90 1.83
N HIS A 107 -2.13 -3.41 1.88
CA HIS A 107 -1.01 -2.80 2.60
C HIS A 107 0.27 -2.81 1.79
N ALA A 108 1.17 -1.88 2.12
CA ALA A 108 2.55 -1.90 1.66
C ALA A 108 3.48 -1.69 2.85
N VAL A 109 4.66 -2.33 2.81
CA VAL A 109 5.74 -2.13 3.76
C VAL A 109 6.94 -1.56 3.02
N ASP A 110 7.38 -0.39 3.44
CA ASP A 110 8.55 0.27 2.91
C ASP A 110 9.74 -0.01 3.84
N ILE A 111 10.78 -0.64 3.34
CA ILE A 111 11.97 -0.99 4.09
C ILE A 111 13.03 0.06 3.79
N LEU A 112 13.38 0.82 4.81
CA LEU A 112 14.17 2.04 4.70
C LEU A 112 15.49 1.90 5.46
N ILE A 113 16.49 2.62 4.99
CA ILE A 113 17.75 2.82 5.69
C ILE A 113 18.00 4.32 5.84
N LYS A 114 18.60 4.73 6.94
CA LYS A 114 19.07 6.10 7.07
C LYS A 114 20.25 6.33 6.14
N LYS A 115 20.21 7.39 5.35
CA LYS A 115 21.32 7.79 4.48
C LYS A 115 22.55 8.05 5.33
N THR A 116 23.67 7.48 4.94
CA THR A 116 24.97 7.83 5.51
C THR A 116 25.29 9.24 5.03
N VAL A 117 25.39 10.19 5.97
CA VAL A 117 26.01 11.47 5.66
C VAL A 117 27.49 11.17 5.43
N THR A 118 27.89 11.09 4.17
CA THR A 118 29.29 11.21 3.83
C THR A 118 29.65 12.66 4.16
N THR A 119 30.15 12.88 5.34
CA THR A 119 30.94 14.08 5.60
C THR A 119 32.07 14.01 4.57
N LYS A 120 31.99 14.83 3.51
CA LYS A 120 33.19 15.10 2.73
C LYS A 120 34.20 15.59 3.75
N ALA A 121 35.14 14.72 4.09
CA ALA A 121 36.28 15.13 4.83
C ALA A 121 36.79 16.41 4.13
N ASN A 122 36.86 17.52 4.84
CA ASN A 122 37.50 18.72 4.32
C ASN A 122 38.95 18.32 4.04
N VAL A 123 39.16 17.88 2.81
CA VAL A 123 40.51 17.73 2.31
C VAL A 123 41.00 19.15 2.13
N LYS A 124 41.77 19.59 3.08
CA LYS A 124 42.56 20.80 2.87
C LYS A 124 43.53 20.57 1.73
#